data_a9c97bbf20c5177d50275bd3b3dabd25
#
_entry.id   a9c97bbf20c5177d50275bd3b3dabd25
#
_cell.length_a   1.000
_cell.length_b   1.000
_cell.length_c   1.000
_cell.angle_alpha   90.00
_cell.angle_beta   90.00
_cell.angle_gamma   90.00
#
_symmetry.space_group_name_H-M   'P 1'
#
loop_
_entity.id
_entity.type
_entity.pdbx_description
1 polymer ?
#
loop_
_entity_poly.entity_id
_entity_poly.type
_entity_poly.pdbx_seq_one_letter_code
_entity_poly.pdbx_strand_id
1 'polypeptide(L)'
;KLAAKHGHSSTYVRCKEDECIGINSQLELSIAERKFQDNFRRKLMASGVSMPSPETCFFSYDTIIKSGCVIEPNVFFGTGVKIQSSTIIKSFSYIEGTHIGRHCQIGPFARLRPGTNLLKEVKIGNFVEVKNASLASGSKANHLSYIGDAKIGSNTNIGAGTIFCN
;
A
#
# COMPACT_ATOMS: atom_id res chain seq x y z
N LYS A 1 -18.95 -22.12 33.78
CA LYS A 1 -18.95 -23.03 34.99
C LYS A 1 -17.53 -23.36 35.46
N LEU A 2 -16.56 -23.69 34.60
CA LEU A 2 -15.17 -24.00 34.95
C LEU A 2 -14.42 -22.80 35.56
N ALA A 3 -14.51 -21.61 34.91
CA ALA A 3 -13.88 -20.40 35.41
C ALA A 3 -14.35 -20.03 36.84
N ALA A 4 -15.66 -20.12 37.09
CA ALA A 4 -16.21 -19.83 38.42
C ALA A 4 -15.73 -20.82 39.49
N LYS A 5 -15.51 -22.10 39.14
CA LYS A 5 -14.94 -23.09 40.06
C LYS A 5 -13.50 -22.77 40.46
N HIS A 6 -12.76 -22.05 39.65
CA HIS A 6 -11.39 -21.63 39.91
C HIS A 6 -11.28 -20.18 40.43
N GLY A 7 -12.38 -19.58 40.86
CA GLY A 7 -12.41 -18.22 41.39
C GLY A 7 -12.19 -17.09 40.41
N HIS A 8 -12.31 -17.39 39.09
CA HIS A 8 -12.22 -16.37 38.06
C HIS A 8 -13.58 -15.71 37.81
N SER A 9 -13.58 -14.40 37.63
CA SER A 9 -14.75 -13.63 37.17
C SER A 9 -14.79 -13.64 35.65
N SER A 10 -15.99 -13.68 35.09
CA SER A 10 -16.20 -13.51 33.64
C SER A 10 -16.94 -12.19 33.39
N THR A 11 -16.57 -11.53 32.30
CA THR A 11 -17.26 -10.34 31.82
C THR A 11 -17.51 -10.48 30.32
N TYR A 12 -18.32 -9.61 29.77
CA TYR A 12 -18.60 -9.56 28.33
C TYR A 12 -18.12 -8.23 27.75
N VAL A 13 -17.67 -8.28 26.50
CA VAL A 13 -17.36 -7.09 25.72
C VAL A 13 -18.36 -7.03 24.56
N ARG A 14 -18.98 -5.88 24.37
CA ARG A 14 -19.85 -5.66 23.20
C ARG A 14 -18.98 -5.39 21.99
N CYS A 15 -19.22 -6.11 20.91
CA CYS A 15 -18.63 -5.89 19.60
C CYS A 15 -19.72 -5.81 18.54
N LYS A 16 -19.39 -5.32 17.36
CA LYS A 16 -20.30 -5.36 16.22
C LYS A 16 -20.33 -6.79 15.68
N GLU A 17 -21.48 -7.19 15.15
CA GLU A 17 -21.65 -8.52 14.54
C GLU A 17 -20.58 -8.80 13.45
N ASP A 18 -20.26 -7.77 12.67
CA ASP A 18 -19.23 -7.84 11.63
C ASP A 18 -17.81 -8.15 12.13
N GLU A 19 -17.53 -7.91 13.41
CA GLU A 19 -16.23 -8.17 14.04
C GLU A 19 -16.12 -9.61 14.56
N CYS A 20 -17.22 -10.36 14.57
CA CYS A 20 -17.32 -11.72 15.10
C CYS A 20 -17.68 -12.76 14.04
N ILE A 21 -17.37 -12.53 12.77
CA ILE A 21 -17.67 -13.46 11.69
C ILE A 21 -16.80 -14.70 11.82
N GLY A 22 -17.41 -15.87 11.95
CA GLY A 22 -16.71 -17.15 11.84
C GLY A 22 -16.29 -17.41 10.38
N ILE A 23 -15.08 -17.96 10.18
CA ILE A 23 -14.56 -18.28 8.85
C ILE A 23 -14.20 -19.76 8.83
N ASN A 24 -14.99 -20.57 8.10
CA ASN A 24 -14.83 -22.01 7.97
C ASN A 24 -14.70 -22.47 6.51
N SER A 25 -14.87 -21.54 5.56
CA SER A 25 -14.80 -21.84 4.13
C SER A 25 -14.15 -20.69 3.35
N GLN A 26 -13.70 -20.97 2.13
CA GLN A 26 -13.17 -19.94 1.22
C GLN A 26 -14.22 -18.88 0.86
N LEU A 27 -15.49 -19.27 0.80
CA LEU A 27 -16.59 -18.35 0.57
C LEU A 27 -16.72 -17.36 1.74
N GLU A 28 -16.73 -17.84 2.97
CA GLU A 28 -16.78 -17.01 4.17
C GLU A 28 -15.56 -16.11 4.28
N LEU A 29 -14.37 -16.61 3.95
CA LEU A 29 -13.15 -15.80 3.88
C LEU A 29 -13.30 -14.65 2.87
N SER A 30 -13.83 -14.93 1.68
CA SER A 30 -14.05 -13.89 0.66
C SER A 30 -15.05 -12.81 1.10
N ILE A 31 -16.06 -13.21 1.87
CA ILE A 31 -17.04 -12.27 2.45
C ILE A 31 -16.39 -11.38 3.52
N ALA A 32 -15.59 -12.00 4.39
CA ALA A 32 -14.85 -11.27 5.44
C ALA A 32 -13.85 -10.28 4.82
N GLU A 33 -13.09 -10.72 3.80
CA GLU A 33 -12.16 -9.86 3.05
C GLU A 33 -12.89 -8.67 2.42
N ARG A 34 -14.01 -8.88 1.77
CA ARG A 34 -14.81 -7.78 1.19
C ARG A 34 -15.21 -6.76 2.25
N LYS A 35 -15.71 -7.20 3.40
CA LYS A 35 -16.08 -6.31 4.51
C LYS A 35 -14.88 -5.53 5.04
N PHE A 36 -13.74 -6.20 5.20
CA PHE A 36 -12.50 -5.54 5.61
C PHE A 36 -12.11 -4.44 4.61
N GLN A 37 -12.04 -4.77 3.32
CA GLN A 37 -11.67 -3.83 2.27
C GLN A 37 -12.61 -2.63 2.19
N ASP A 38 -13.93 -2.85 2.27
CA ASP A 38 -14.93 -1.76 2.26
C ASP A 38 -14.75 -0.82 3.45
N ASN A 39 -14.54 -1.36 4.63
CA ASN A 39 -14.29 -0.56 5.83
C ASN A 39 -12.98 0.21 5.76
N PHE A 40 -11.93 -0.42 5.24
CA PHE A 40 -10.61 0.20 5.10
C PHE A 40 -10.63 1.37 4.11
N ARG A 41 -11.24 1.18 2.94
CA ARG A 41 -11.42 2.22 1.91
C ARG A 41 -12.20 3.42 2.46
N ARG A 42 -13.31 3.16 3.16
CA ARG A 42 -14.10 4.23 3.81
C ARG A 42 -13.27 5.04 4.80
N LYS A 43 -12.45 4.39 5.63
CA LYS A 43 -11.55 5.07 6.56
C LYS A 43 -10.53 5.95 5.84
N LEU A 44 -9.92 5.45 4.78
CA LEU A 44 -8.96 6.21 3.97
C LEU A 44 -9.63 7.43 3.30
N MET A 45 -10.79 7.26 2.67
CA MET A 45 -11.52 8.37 2.06
C MET A 45 -11.95 9.41 3.10
N ALA A 46 -12.42 8.98 4.25
CA ALA A 46 -12.77 9.87 5.36
C ALA A 46 -11.55 10.64 5.91
N SER A 47 -10.34 10.10 5.76
CA SER A 47 -9.09 10.78 6.13
C SER A 47 -8.52 11.69 5.04
N GLY A 48 -9.22 11.86 3.90
CA GLY A 48 -8.83 12.75 2.82
C GLY A 48 -8.00 12.10 1.71
N VAL A 49 -8.10 10.79 1.52
CA VAL A 49 -7.54 10.08 0.35
C VAL A 49 -8.61 10.01 -0.75
N SER A 50 -8.24 10.40 -1.96
CA SER A 50 -9.13 10.33 -3.13
C SER A 50 -9.00 9.00 -3.84
N MET A 51 -10.12 8.32 -4.09
CA MET A 51 -10.20 7.05 -4.84
C MET A 51 -11.41 7.10 -5.78
N PRO A 52 -11.22 7.31 -7.10
CA PRO A 52 -12.33 7.37 -8.06
C PRO A 52 -13.14 6.07 -8.20
N SER A 53 -12.48 4.92 -8.04
CA SER A 53 -13.11 3.59 -8.08
C SER A 53 -12.58 2.74 -6.92
N PRO A 54 -13.01 3.03 -5.70
CA PRO A 54 -12.42 2.44 -4.51
C PRO A 54 -12.52 0.90 -4.47
N GLU A 55 -13.57 0.32 -5.04
CA GLU A 55 -13.81 -1.12 -5.10
C GLU A 55 -12.73 -1.91 -5.84
N THR A 56 -11.95 -1.24 -6.70
CA THR A 56 -10.86 -1.84 -7.47
C THR A 56 -9.49 -1.76 -6.79
N CYS A 57 -9.42 -1.11 -5.65
CA CYS A 57 -8.19 -0.96 -4.88
C CYS A 57 -8.16 -1.93 -3.71
N PHE A 58 -7.04 -2.65 -3.53
CA PHE A 58 -6.88 -3.63 -2.47
C PHE A 58 -5.76 -3.23 -1.51
N PHE A 59 -6.03 -3.33 -0.21
CA PHE A 59 -5.15 -2.87 0.85
C PHE A 59 -4.81 -3.98 1.83
N SER A 60 -3.56 -4.06 2.25
CA SER A 60 -3.18 -4.83 3.43
C SER A 60 -3.61 -4.10 4.71
N TYR A 61 -3.79 -4.87 5.78
CA TYR A 61 -4.27 -4.38 7.07
C TYR A 61 -3.37 -3.29 7.70
N ASP A 62 -2.10 -3.28 7.36
CA ASP A 62 -1.06 -2.38 7.89
C ASP A 62 -0.72 -1.20 6.96
N THR A 63 -1.44 -1.06 5.86
CA THR A 63 -1.23 0.04 4.90
C THR A 63 -1.54 1.39 5.53
N ILE A 64 -0.60 2.33 5.41
CA ILE A 64 -0.76 3.71 5.91
C ILE A 64 -0.69 4.69 4.74
N ILE A 65 -1.74 5.47 4.53
CA ILE A 65 -1.79 6.51 3.50
C ILE A 65 -2.22 7.82 4.15
N LYS A 66 -1.43 8.86 3.97
CA LYS A 66 -1.71 10.21 4.49
C LYS A 66 -2.68 10.96 3.56
N SER A 67 -3.32 11.99 4.10
CA SER A 67 -4.30 12.82 3.39
C SER A 67 -3.74 13.48 2.11
N GLY A 68 -4.63 13.82 1.19
CA GLY A 68 -4.29 14.46 -0.09
C GLY A 68 -3.68 13.52 -1.12
N CYS A 69 -3.57 12.22 -0.83
CA CYS A 69 -3.16 11.23 -1.82
C CYS A 69 -4.30 10.90 -2.78
N VAL A 70 -3.93 10.56 -4.02
CA VAL A 70 -4.85 10.05 -5.04
C VAL A 70 -4.44 8.63 -5.39
N ILE A 71 -5.38 7.69 -5.26
CA ILE A 71 -5.20 6.29 -5.64
C ILE A 71 -6.10 6.00 -6.83
N GLU A 72 -5.52 5.80 -7.98
CA GLU A 72 -6.25 5.45 -9.21
C GLU A 72 -6.78 4.01 -9.16
N PRO A 73 -7.69 3.62 -10.07
CA PRO A 73 -8.25 2.27 -10.10
C PRO A 73 -7.21 1.15 -10.27
N ASN A 74 -7.55 -0.05 -9.79
CA ASN A 74 -6.76 -1.27 -9.98
C ASN A 74 -5.35 -1.21 -9.38
N VAL A 75 -5.23 -0.69 -8.17
CA VAL A 75 -3.98 -0.67 -7.42
C VAL A 75 -4.03 -1.71 -6.30
N PHE A 76 -2.93 -2.43 -6.12
CA PHE A 76 -2.77 -3.41 -5.05
C PHE A 76 -1.66 -2.99 -4.07
N PHE A 77 -2.01 -2.97 -2.78
CA PHE A 77 -1.09 -2.71 -1.69
C PHE A 77 -0.89 -3.97 -0.84
N GLY A 78 0.30 -4.55 -0.90
CA GLY A 78 0.75 -5.58 0.02
C GLY A 78 1.11 -5.02 1.39
N THR A 79 1.70 -5.87 2.24
CA THR A 79 2.10 -5.48 3.59
C THR A 79 3.22 -4.44 3.62
N GLY A 80 3.31 -3.68 4.71
CA GLY A 80 4.43 -2.77 4.99
C GLY A 80 4.46 -1.48 4.16
N VAL A 81 3.34 -1.06 3.56
CA VAL A 81 3.28 0.15 2.72
C VAL A 81 2.95 1.39 3.54
N LYS A 82 3.77 2.43 3.38
CA LYS A 82 3.54 3.75 4.01
C LYS A 82 3.70 4.86 2.99
N ILE A 83 2.64 5.67 2.79
CA ILE A 83 2.59 6.73 1.79
C ILE A 83 2.35 8.07 2.48
N GLN A 84 3.23 9.03 2.21
CA GLN A 84 3.12 10.40 2.69
C GLN A 84 2.17 11.22 1.81
N SER A 85 1.75 12.38 2.33
CA SER A 85 0.71 13.24 1.74
C SER A 85 1.00 13.69 0.30
N SER A 86 -0.07 13.97 -0.43
CA SER A 86 -0.04 14.56 -1.79
C SER A 86 0.68 13.70 -2.83
N THR A 87 0.67 12.38 -2.65
CA THR A 87 1.26 11.40 -3.57
C THR A 87 0.18 10.80 -4.45
N ILE A 88 0.51 10.54 -5.71
CA ILE A 88 -0.38 9.96 -6.70
C ILE A 88 0.10 8.54 -7.02
N ILE A 89 -0.76 7.55 -6.82
CA ILE A 89 -0.53 6.17 -7.24
C ILE A 89 -1.45 5.89 -8.43
N LYS A 90 -0.83 5.65 -9.56
CA LYS A 90 -1.54 5.42 -10.83
C LYS A 90 -1.91 3.96 -11.01
N SER A 91 -2.90 3.75 -11.86
CA SER A 91 -3.53 2.45 -12.11
C SER A 91 -2.55 1.31 -12.40
N PHE A 92 -2.94 0.10 -12.01
CA PHE A 92 -2.23 -1.15 -12.26
C PHE A 92 -0.85 -1.22 -11.59
N SER A 93 -0.63 -0.46 -10.53
CA SER A 93 0.60 -0.54 -9.75
C SER A 93 0.47 -1.57 -8.63
N TYR A 94 1.55 -2.31 -8.36
CA TYR A 94 1.66 -3.26 -7.26
C TYR A 94 2.75 -2.80 -6.30
N ILE A 95 2.41 -2.58 -5.03
CA ILE A 95 3.29 -1.95 -4.05
C ILE A 95 3.29 -2.77 -2.77
N GLU A 96 4.47 -3.14 -2.28
CA GLU A 96 4.64 -3.86 -1.00
C GLU A 96 5.94 -3.44 -0.30
N GLY A 97 5.96 -3.48 1.03
CA GLY A 97 7.14 -3.21 1.85
C GLY A 97 7.86 -1.90 1.54
N THR A 98 7.12 -0.85 1.20
CA THR A 98 7.65 0.37 0.58
C THR A 98 7.31 1.62 1.39
N HIS A 99 8.28 2.50 1.54
CA HIS A 99 8.07 3.86 2.00
C HIS A 99 8.04 4.85 0.83
N ILE A 100 6.98 5.64 0.71
CA ILE A 100 6.81 6.65 -0.35
C ILE A 100 6.66 8.02 0.28
N GLY A 101 7.56 8.91 -0.07
CA GLY A 101 7.61 10.30 0.38
C GLY A 101 6.46 11.16 -0.15
N ARG A 102 6.50 12.44 0.16
CA ARG A 102 5.49 13.42 -0.27
C ARG A 102 5.63 13.77 -1.75
N HIS A 103 4.50 14.11 -2.39
CA HIS A 103 4.46 14.60 -3.77
C HIS A 103 5.09 13.65 -4.80
N CYS A 104 5.12 12.36 -4.51
CA CYS A 104 5.57 11.35 -5.45
C CYS A 104 4.50 11.01 -6.49
N GLN A 105 4.94 10.49 -7.64
CA GLN A 105 4.07 9.93 -8.65
C GLN A 105 4.55 8.52 -8.99
N ILE A 106 3.68 7.52 -8.82
CA ILE A 106 4.02 6.11 -9.00
C ILE A 106 3.10 5.50 -10.04
N GLY A 107 3.66 4.85 -11.05
CA GLY A 107 2.92 4.18 -12.10
C GLY A 107 2.60 5.07 -13.33
N PRO A 108 1.71 4.59 -14.22
CA PRO A 108 0.99 3.31 -14.11
C PRO A 108 1.90 2.09 -14.29
N PHE A 109 1.40 0.88 -13.97
CA PHE A 109 2.13 -0.38 -14.16
C PHE A 109 3.51 -0.40 -13.47
N ALA A 110 3.64 0.21 -12.30
CA ALA A 110 4.86 0.18 -11.50
C ALA A 110 4.83 -0.97 -10.50
N ARG A 111 5.99 -1.59 -10.26
CA ARG A 111 6.16 -2.57 -9.21
C ARG A 111 7.16 -2.09 -8.17
N LEU A 112 6.69 -1.84 -6.95
CA LEU A 112 7.56 -1.50 -5.83
C LEU A 112 7.61 -2.68 -4.85
N ARG A 113 8.82 -3.16 -4.61
CA ARG A 113 9.09 -4.34 -3.77
C ARG A 113 9.65 -3.95 -2.41
N PRO A 114 9.67 -4.88 -1.45
CA PRO A 114 10.19 -4.63 -0.11
C PRO A 114 11.59 -4.00 -0.08
N GLY A 115 11.79 -3.10 0.89
CA GLY A 115 13.02 -2.34 1.03
C GLY A 115 13.12 -1.09 0.15
N THR A 116 12.10 -0.81 -0.66
CA THR A 116 12.06 0.42 -1.46
C THR A 116 11.75 1.63 -0.59
N ASN A 117 12.57 2.67 -0.71
CA ASN A 117 12.40 3.94 -0.03
C ASN A 117 12.49 5.10 -1.02
N LEU A 118 11.38 5.76 -1.27
CA LEU A 118 11.30 6.91 -2.16
C LEU A 118 11.19 8.18 -1.33
N LEU A 119 12.11 9.12 -1.48
CA LEU A 119 12.01 10.42 -0.82
C LEU A 119 10.99 11.32 -1.52
N LYS A 120 10.95 12.60 -1.21
CA LYS A 120 9.94 13.52 -1.77
C LYS A 120 10.13 13.73 -3.28
N GLU A 121 9.00 13.95 -4.00
CA GLU A 121 8.99 14.35 -5.41
C GLU A 121 9.62 13.32 -6.38
N VAL A 122 9.72 12.05 -5.95
CA VAL A 122 10.21 10.98 -6.81
C VAL A 122 9.14 10.58 -7.83
N LYS A 123 9.56 10.34 -9.07
CA LYS A 123 8.69 9.85 -10.14
C LYS A 123 9.12 8.46 -10.60
N ILE A 124 8.21 7.51 -10.46
CA ILE A 124 8.34 6.15 -10.99
C ILE A 124 7.26 5.96 -12.03
N GLY A 125 7.63 5.71 -13.27
CA GLY A 125 6.69 5.59 -14.37
C GLY A 125 6.38 4.13 -14.74
N ASN A 126 5.92 3.94 -15.96
CA ASN A 126 5.39 2.67 -16.41
C ASN A 126 6.48 1.60 -16.62
N PHE A 127 6.14 0.38 -16.21
CA PHE A 127 7.01 -0.80 -16.32
C PHE A 127 8.38 -0.59 -15.66
N VAL A 128 8.37 0.12 -14.53
CA VAL A 128 9.55 0.26 -13.66
C VAL A 128 9.36 -0.62 -12.44
N GLU A 129 10.37 -1.45 -12.18
CA GLU A 129 10.44 -2.24 -10.95
C GLU A 129 11.54 -1.70 -10.05
N VAL A 130 11.23 -1.53 -8.76
CA VAL A 130 12.19 -1.10 -7.74
C VAL A 130 12.21 -2.12 -6.60
N LYS A 131 13.40 -2.58 -6.20
CA LYS A 131 13.60 -3.55 -5.13
C LYS A 131 14.74 -3.11 -4.23
N ASN A 132 14.52 -3.07 -2.91
CA ASN A 132 15.58 -2.78 -1.91
C ASN A 132 16.47 -1.58 -2.30
N ALA A 133 15.85 -0.50 -2.75
CA ALA A 133 16.57 0.66 -3.26
C ALA A 133 16.04 1.97 -2.66
N SER A 134 16.94 2.94 -2.52
CA SER A 134 16.59 4.27 -2.04
C SER A 134 16.76 5.29 -3.17
N LEU A 135 15.69 6.00 -3.47
CA LEU A 135 15.68 7.08 -4.46
C LEU A 135 15.52 8.42 -3.75
N ALA A 136 16.52 9.28 -3.89
CA ALA A 136 16.55 10.58 -3.26
C ALA A 136 15.59 11.58 -3.96
N SER A 137 15.36 12.72 -3.30
CA SER A 137 14.35 13.69 -3.71
C SER A 137 14.50 14.15 -5.15
N GLY A 138 13.38 14.23 -5.88
CA GLY A 138 13.32 14.72 -7.24
C GLY A 138 13.87 13.76 -8.30
N SER A 139 14.33 12.56 -7.91
CA SER A 139 14.82 11.57 -8.87
C SER A 139 13.66 10.96 -9.70
N LYS A 140 13.98 10.49 -10.88
CA LYS A 140 13.01 10.01 -11.87
C LYS A 140 13.48 8.73 -12.53
N ALA A 141 12.58 7.77 -12.65
CA ALA A 141 12.72 6.58 -13.48
C ALA A 141 11.38 6.39 -14.23
N ASN A 142 11.29 6.90 -15.44
CA ASN A 142 9.99 7.09 -16.08
C ASN A 142 9.52 5.86 -16.87
N HIS A 143 10.43 5.02 -17.38
CA HIS A 143 10.06 3.96 -18.31
C HIS A 143 11.00 2.75 -18.21
N LEU A 144 10.43 1.52 -18.28
CA LEU A 144 11.13 0.29 -18.65
C LEU A 144 12.48 0.09 -17.95
N SER A 145 12.53 0.19 -16.64
CA SER A 145 13.78 0.09 -15.88
C SER A 145 13.66 -0.84 -14.69
N TYR A 146 14.74 -1.53 -14.35
CA TYR A 146 14.87 -2.26 -13.11
C TYR A 146 15.90 -1.58 -12.20
N ILE A 147 15.51 -1.29 -10.96
CA ILE A 147 16.37 -0.65 -9.96
C ILE A 147 16.41 -1.55 -8.73
N GLY A 148 17.48 -2.33 -8.63
CA GLY A 148 17.71 -3.27 -7.53
C GLY A 148 18.92 -2.88 -6.67
N ASP A 149 18.79 -3.01 -5.35
CA ASP A 149 19.86 -2.85 -4.35
C ASP A 149 20.71 -1.57 -4.53
N ALA A 150 20.08 -0.46 -4.93
CA ALA A 150 20.73 0.75 -5.38
C ALA A 150 20.42 1.97 -4.51
N LYS A 151 21.33 2.94 -4.51
CA LYS A 151 21.12 4.27 -3.94
C LYS A 151 21.21 5.31 -5.05
N ILE A 152 20.08 5.95 -5.38
CA ILE A 152 19.97 6.95 -6.44
C ILE A 152 19.99 8.35 -5.81
N GLY A 153 20.88 9.19 -6.30
CA GLY A 153 21.03 10.57 -5.84
C GLY A 153 19.84 11.48 -6.17
N SER A 154 19.80 12.66 -5.54
CA SER A 154 18.76 13.66 -5.79
C SER A 154 18.77 14.15 -7.23
N ASN A 155 17.58 14.43 -7.79
CA ASN A 155 17.38 14.97 -9.14
C ASN A 155 17.99 14.12 -10.27
N THR A 156 18.35 12.86 -9.98
CA THR A 156 18.87 11.92 -10.99
C THR A 156 17.72 11.50 -11.92
N ASN A 157 17.99 11.50 -13.20
CA ASN A 157 17.08 10.95 -14.20
C ASN A 157 17.65 9.63 -14.75
N ILE A 158 16.92 8.53 -14.52
CA ILE A 158 17.27 7.20 -15.01
C ILE A 158 16.64 7.02 -16.38
N GLY A 159 17.47 6.75 -17.38
CA GLY A 159 17.03 6.52 -18.76
C GLY A 159 16.26 5.21 -18.91
N ALA A 160 15.40 5.15 -19.92
CA ALA A 160 14.64 3.94 -20.26
C ALA A 160 15.58 2.78 -20.60
N GLY A 161 15.21 1.56 -20.21
CA GLY A 161 16.00 0.36 -20.46
C GLY A 161 17.16 0.17 -19.48
N THR A 162 17.33 1.02 -18.48
CA THR A 162 18.39 0.88 -17.48
C THR A 162 18.10 -0.30 -16.55
N ILE A 163 19.11 -1.15 -16.35
CA ILE A 163 19.08 -2.27 -15.43
C ILE A 163 20.23 -2.12 -14.44
N PHE A 164 19.89 -1.93 -13.16
CA PHE A 164 20.86 -2.04 -12.08
C PHE A 164 20.99 -3.51 -11.70
N CYS A 165 22.10 -4.14 -12.10
CA CYS A 165 22.39 -5.51 -11.74
C CYS A 165 22.82 -5.58 -10.26
N ASN A 166 22.35 -6.58 -9.56
CA ASN A 166 22.68 -6.92 -8.17
C ASN A 166 23.16 -8.38 -8.09
#